data_2d9e7c5ecd972e04363746e05902024f
#
_entry.id   2d9e7c5ecd972e04363746e05902024f
#
_cell.length_a   1.000
_cell.length_b   1.000
_cell.length_c   1.000
_cell.angle_alpha   90.00
_cell.angle_beta   90.00
_cell.angle_gamma   90.00
#
_symmetry.space_group_name_H-M   'P 1'
#
loop_
_entity.id
_entity.type
_entity.pdbx_description
1 polymer ?
#
loop_
_entity_poly.entity_id
_entity_poly.type
_entity_poly.pdbx_seq_one_letter_code
_entity_poly.pdbx_strand_id
1 'polypeptide(L)'
;MGDNGFALGEHGFYDKRDAFEESIRVPMLAYAPGKIKPGTVISDMVQNIDVAPTFLELAGITLPEASPKIDGTSFASIFANKKIKNPRKHILYEYHWEWNFPATPTCVAIRTNKYKYVYYHGVWDRNGFYDLEHDPNERHNLIQLPQYKKIISQLRTQLFSELESSGGLNMPLRPPKGEQFYDRKLR
;
A
#
# COMPACT_ATOMS: atom_id res chain seq x y z
N MET A 1 14.29 -3.19 -5.94
CA MET A 1 12.87 -3.54 -5.65
C MET A 1 12.03 -3.21 -6.86
N GLY A 2 10.86 -3.84 -7.01
CA GLY A 2 9.84 -3.38 -7.98
C GLY A 2 9.05 -2.18 -7.44
N ASP A 3 8.34 -1.48 -8.32
CA ASP A 3 7.40 -0.40 -7.97
C ASP A 3 6.05 -0.94 -7.49
N ASN A 4 5.61 -2.06 -8.07
CA ASN A 4 4.44 -2.86 -7.69
C ASN A 4 4.66 -4.32 -8.09
N GLY A 5 3.78 -5.19 -7.62
CA GLY A 5 3.70 -6.58 -8.05
C GLY A 5 2.74 -6.77 -9.22
N PHE A 6 2.34 -8.02 -9.49
CA PHE A 6 1.41 -8.36 -10.56
C PHE A 6 0.80 -9.75 -10.31
N ALA A 7 -0.52 -9.86 -10.37
CA ALA A 7 -1.21 -11.15 -10.34
C ALA A 7 -1.18 -11.79 -11.73
N LEU A 8 -0.78 -13.05 -11.81
CA LEU A 8 -0.63 -13.83 -13.05
C LEU A 8 -1.71 -14.92 -13.21
N GLY A 9 -2.86 -14.72 -12.60
CA GLY A 9 -3.99 -15.63 -12.56
C GLY A 9 -4.47 -15.95 -11.15
N GLU A 10 -3.72 -15.52 -10.13
CA GLU A 10 -4.15 -15.62 -8.74
C GLU A 10 -5.47 -14.86 -8.56
N HIS A 11 -6.35 -15.38 -7.73
CA HIS A 11 -7.71 -14.84 -7.49
C HIS A 11 -8.60 -14.74 -8.75
N GLY A 12 -8.20 -15.42 -9.87
CA GLY A 12 -8.86 -15.23 -11.16
C GLY A 12 -8.56 -13.88 -11.82
N PHE A 13 -7.52 -13.20 -11.36
CA PHE A 13 -7.16 -11.84 -11.76
C PHE A 13 -5.81 -11.83 -12.50
N TYR A 14 -5.74 -11.04 -13.56
CA TYR A 14 -4.52 -10.86 -14.34
C TYR A 14 -4.25 -9.37 -14.51
N ASP A 15 -3.70 -8.76 -13.48
CA ASP A 15 -3.38 -7.33 -13.41
C ASP A 15 -2.70 -7.03 -12.04
N LYS A 16 -2.52 -5.74 -11.75
CA LYS A 16 -1.94 -5.18 -10.52
C LYS A 16 -2.88 -4.20 -9.77
N ARG A 17 -4.10 -4.02 -10.25
CA ARG A 17 -5.02 -2.96 -9.82
C ARG A 17 -6.00 -3.43 -8.77
N ASP A 18 -5.50 -4.21 -7.81
CA ASP A 18 -6.24 -4.64 -6.64
C ASP A 18 -5.30 -4.74 -5.42
N ALA A 19 -5.88 -4.85 -4.23
CA ALA A 19 -5.16 -4.84 -2.96
C ALA A 19 -4.58 -6.21 -2.54
N PHE A 20 -4.53 -7.21 -3.42
CA PHE A 20 -3.93 -8.52 -3.14
C PHE A 20 -2.40 -8.43 -2.97
N GLU A 21 -1.83 -9.32 -2.13
CA GLU A 21 -0.37 -9.32 -1.86
C GLU A 21 0.45 -9.44 -3.14
N GLU A 22 -0.03 -10.17 -4.17
CA GLU A 22 0.61 -10.28 -5.48
C GLU A 22 0.80 -8.93 -6.17
N SER A 23 -0.12 -7.99 -5.93
CA SER A 23 -0.08 -6.64 -6.51
C SER A 23 0.70 -5.65 -5.65
N ILE A 24 0.62 -5.75 -4.32
CA ILE A 24 1.13 -4.73 -3.42
C ILE A 24 2.44 -5.10 -2.71
N ARG A 25 2.78 -6.39 -2.63
CA ARG A 25 3.98 -6.88 -1.96
C ARG A 25 5.06 -7.22 -2.97
N VAL A 26 6.19 -6.49 -2.90
CA VAL A 26 7.32 -6.69 -3.80
C VAL A 26 8.59 -7.08 -3.04
N PRO A 27 9.49 -7.88 -3.64
CA PRO A 27 10.80 -8.14 -3.07
C PRO A 27 11.60 -6.85 -2.96
N MET A 28 12.25 -6.63 -1.82
CA MET A 28 13.18 -5.53 -1.61
C MET A 28 14.53 -6.07 -1.18
N LEU A 29 15.56 -5.78 -1.95
CA LEU A 29 16.94 -6.17 -1.68
C LEU A 29 17.80 -4.93 -1.58
N ALA A 30 18.69 -4.88 -0.57
CA ALA A 30 19.66 -3.81 -0.39
C ALA A 30 21.06 -4.40 -0.31
N TYR A 31 22.00 -3.79 -1.04
CA TYR A 31 23.41 -4.14 -1.02
C TYR A 31 24.22 -2.91 -0.58
N ALA A 32 24.86 -2.99 0.56
CA ALA A 32 25.70 -1.93 1.11
C ALA A 32 26.86 -2.55 1.89
N PRO A 33 27.96 -2.94 1.20
CA PRO A 33 29.12 -3.57 1.83
C PRO A 33 29.74 -2.66 2.88
N GLY A 34 30.09 -3.23 4.03
CA GLY A 34 30.59 -2.49 5.19
C GLY A 34 29.54 -1.75 6.03
N LYS A 35 28.30 -1.68 5.53
CA LYS A 35 27.17 -1.03 6.25
C LYS A 35 26.08 -2.04 6.65
N ILE A 36 25.72 -2.96 5.78
CA ILE A 36 24.75 -4.02 6.08
C ILE A 36 25.50 -5.35 6.24
N LYS A 37 25.21 -6.06 7.34
CA LYS A 37 25.72 -7.41 7.53
C LYS A 37 25.12 -8.35 6.49
N PRO A 38 25.93 -9.16 5.79
CA PRO A 38 25.41 -10.15 4.84
C PRO A 38 24.38 -11.09 5.48
N GLY A 39 23.34 -11.42 4.74
CA GLY A 39 22.28 -12.32 5.21
C GLY A 39 21.29 -11.68 6.19
N THR A 40 21.34 -10.36 6.42
CA THR A 40 20.35 -9.67 7.25
C THR A 40 18.98 -9.74 6.59
N VAL A 41 17.98 -10.19 7.35
CA VAL A 41 16.56 -10.22 6.94
C VAL A 41 15.78 -9.27 7.84
N ILE A 42 14.98 -8.41 7.23
CA ILE A 42 14.11 -7.44 7.90
C ILE A 42 12.66 -7.83 7.62
N SER A 43 11.90 -8.01 8.69
CA SER A 43 10.47 -8.34 8.63
C SER A 43 9.54 -7.14 8.88
N ASP A 44 10.12 -5.98 9.21
CA ASP A 44 9.35 -4.76 9.38
C ASP A 44 8.72 -4.31 8.04
N MET A 45 7.52 -3.73 8.11
CA MET A 45 6.87 -3.18 6.93
C MET A 45 7.59 -1.92 6.47
N VAL A 46 8.11 -1.97 5.24
CA VAL A 46 8.65 -0.82 4.51
C VAL A 46 7.90 -0.66 3.20
N GLN A 47 7.80 0.56 2.71
CA GLN A 47 7.14 0.89 1.45
C GLN A 47 8.11 1.59 0.50
N ASN A 48 7.78 1.63 -0.79
CA ASN A 48 8.58 2.35 -1.79
C ASN A 48 8.70 3.85 -1.49
N ILE A 49 7.68 4.46 -0.88
CA ILE A 49 7.74 5.87 -0.42
C ILE A 49 8.80 6.12 0.67
N ASP A 50 9.25 5.08 1.36
CA ASP A 50 10.27 5.16 2.41
C ASP A 50 11.71 5.25 1.85
N VAL A 51 11.88 4.97 0.57
CA VAL A 51 13.21 4.97 -0.09
C VAL A 51 13.80 6.36 -0.15
N ALA A 52 13.02 7.34 -0.57
CA ALA A 52 13.49 8.72 -0.68
C ALA A 52 13.98 9.31 0.65
N PRO A 53 13.19 9.28 1.75
CA PRO A 53 13.66 9.77 3.06
C PRO A 53 14.84 8.95 3.59
N THR A 54 14.94 7.66 3.27
CA THR A 54 16.08 6.82 3.65
C THR A 54 17.37 7.29 2.98
N PHE A 55 17.33 7.58 1.68
CA PHE A 55 18.50 8.08 0.97
C PHE A 55 18.90 9.49 1.41
N LEU A 56 17.94 10.37 1.69
CA LEU A 56 18.22 11.69 2.23
C LEU A 56 18.96 11.58 3.58
N GLU A 57 18.48 10.73 4.49
CA GLU A 57 19.12 10.51 5.78
C GLU A 57 20.53 9.92 5.63
N LEU A 58 20.71 8.92 4.76
CA LEU A 58 22.01 8.31 4.49
C LEU A 58 23.02 9.29 3.88
N ALA A 59 22.55 10.25 3.09
CA ALA A 59 23.35 11.31 2.49
C ALA A 59 23.59 12.50 3.42
N GLY A 60 22.98 12.53 4.62
CA GLY A 60 23.02 13.67 5.52
C GLY A 60 22.35 14.93 4.99
N ILE A 61 21.39 14.77 4.08
CA ILE A 61 20.67 15.89 3.47
C ILE A 61 19.42 16.20 4.28
N THR A 62 19.30 17.45 4.74
CA THR A 62 18.08 18.00 5.33
C THR A 62 17.35 18.82 4.29
N LEU A 63 16.08 18.51 4.07
CA LEU A 63 15.25 19.30 3.17
C LEU A 63 14.95 20.68 3.76
N PRO A 64 14.85 21.73 2.92
CA PRO A 64 14.36 23.03 3.34
C PRO A 64 12.96 22.94 3.99
N GLU A 65 12.68 23.82 4.96
CA GLU A 65 11.38 23.84 5.66
C GLU A 65 10.18 24.03 4.71
N ALA A 66 10.40 24.76 3.61
CA ALA A 66 9.38 24.98 2.58
C ALA A 66 9.16 23.79 1.64
N SER A 67 9.90 22.70 1.81
CA SER A 67 9.73 21.50 0.97
C SER A 67 8.42 20.80 1.27
N PRO A 68 7.75 20.18 0.26
CA PRO A 68 6.60 19.33 0.50
C PRO A 68 6.91 18.23 1.52
N LYS A 69 5.95 17.94 2.39
CA LYS A 69 6.07 16.87 3.37
C LYS A 69 6.24 15.53 2.65
N ILE A 70 7.21 14.74 3.09
CA ILE A 70 7.41 13.37 2.64
C ILE A 70 6.58 12.44 3.52
N ASP A 71 5.72 11.62 2.92
CA ASP A 71 4.85 10.67 3.63
C ASP A 71 5.61 9.42 4.10
N GLY A 72 6.73 9.10 3.45
CA GLY A 72 7.57 7.97 3.80
C GLY A 72 8.34 8.17 5.11
N THR A 73 8.74 7.07 5.71
CA THR A 73 9.57 7.03 6.93
C THR A 73 10.89 6.35 6.64
N SER A 74 11.99 7.01 6.99
CA SER A 74 13.33 6.43 6.79
C SER A 74 13.52 5.15 7.58
N PHE A 75 14.12 4.16 6.93
CA PHE A 75 14.63 2.93 7.53
C PHE A 75 16.16 2.87 7.55
N ALA A 76 16.85 4.02 7.46
CA ALA A 76 18.32 4.10 7.43
C ALA A 76 19.00 3.47 8.64
N SER A 77 18.32 3.39 9.79
CA SER A 77 18.83 2.74 11.00
C SER A 77 19.25 1.27 10.78
N ILE A 78 18.63 0.58 9.82
CA ILE A 78 18.98 -0.80 9.44
C ILE A 78 20.43 -0.90 8.96
N PHE A 79 20.91 0.10 8.23
CA PHE A 79 22.30 0.15 7.73
C PHE A 79 23.34 0.24 8.86
N ALA A 80 22.91 0.66 10.03
CA ALA A 80 23.73 0.64 11.25
C ALA A 80 23.46 -0.58 12.15
N ASN A 81 22.83 -1.63 11.62
CA ASN A 81 22.38 -2.82 12.35
C ASN A 81 21.49 -2.50 13.57
N LYS A 82 20.72 -1.43 13.48
CA LYS A 82 19.75 -1.03 14.50
C LYS A 82 18.33 -1.32 14.00
N LYS A 83 17.41 -1.52 14.95
CA LYS A 83 15.98 -1.64 14.63
C LYS A 83 15.43 -0.34 14.05
N ILE A 84 14.39 -0.45 13.22
CA ILE A 84 13.62 0.72 12.75
C ILE A 84 13.05 1.45 13.97
N LYS A 85 13.23 2.74 14.02
CA LYS A 85 12.87 3.62 15.14
C LYS A 85 11.37 3.77 15.16
N ASN A 86 10.44 3.52 15.06
CA ASN A 86 8.98 3.56 14.93
C ASN A 86 8.53 2.69 13.78
N PRO A 87 8.60 1.36 13.96
CA PRO A 87 8.21 0.45 12.91
C PRO A 87 6.74 0.67 12.55
N ARG A 88 6.46 0.67 11.26
CA ARG A 88 5.12 0.84 10.72
C ARG A 88 4.22 -0.29 11.21
N LYS A 89 3.04 0.07 11.71
CA LYS A 89 2.06 -0.91 12.22
C LYS A 89 1.04 -1.33 11.16
N HIS A 90 0.84 -0.51 10.16
CA HIS A 90 -0.05 -0.74 9.03
C HIS A 90 0.41 0.07 7.82
N ILE A 91 -0.07 -0.32 6.67
CA ILE A 91 0.04 0.42 5.42
C ILE A 91 -1.34 0.67 4.86
N LEU A 92 -1.48 1.77 4.12
CA LEU A 92 -2.65 2.06 3.31
C LEU A 92 -2.36 1.71 1.86
N TYR A 93 -3.39 1.26 1.17
CA TYR A 93 -3.41 1.10 -0.27
C TYR A 93 -4.63 1.83 -0.81
N GLU A 94 -4.43 2.59 -1.87
CA GLU A 94 -5.47 3.33 -2.56
C GLU A 94 -5.33 3.08 -4.05
N TYR A 95 -6.39 2.59 -4.68
CA TYR A 95 -6.49 2.48 -6.12
C TYR A 95 -7.79 3.13 -6.59
N HIS A 96 -7.64 4.10 -7.46
CA HIS A 96 -8.75 4.80 -8.07
C HIS A 96 -8.93 4.33 -9.50
N TRP A 97 -10.19 4.13 -9.89
CA TRP A 97 -10.58 3.67 -11.20
C TRP A 97 -9.90 4.46 -12.34
N GLU A 98 -9.41 3.73 -13.33
CA GLU A 98 -8.76 4.28 -14.51
C GLU A 98 -9.60 4.02 -15.76
N TRP A 99 -9.67 5.01 -16.65
CA TRP A 99 -10.42 4.91 -17.90
C TRP A 99 -9.98 3.72 -18.77
N ASN A 100 -8.68 3.48 -18.86
CA ASN A 100 -8.11 2.41 -19.69
C ASN A 100 -8.34 1.02 -19.13
N PHE A 101 -8.82 0.92 -17.88
CA PHE A 101 -9.02 -0.34 -17.16
C PHE A 101 -10.41 -0.33 -16.50
N PRO A 102 -11.49 -0.25 -17.30
CA PRO A 102 -12.83 -0.02 -16.76
C PRO A 102 -13.39 -1.17 -15.92
N ALA A 103 -12.81 -2.36 -16.04
CA ALA A 103 -13.21 -3.53 -15.26
C ALA A 103 -12.56 -3.59 -13.87
N THR A 104 -11.58 -2.71 -13.57
CA THR A 104 -10.93 -2.72 -12.27
C THR A 104 -11.70 -1.86 -11.26
N PRO A 105 -11.85 -2.33 -10.01
CA PRO A 105 -12.60 -1.61 -9.00
C PRO A 105 -11.81 -0.42 -8.44
N THR A 106 -12.50 0.61 -7.96
CA THR A 106 -11.90 1.55 -7.00
C THR A 106 -11.90 0.90 -5.64
N CYS A 107 -10.75 0.77 -5.02
CA CYS A 107 -10.63 0.18 -3.69
C CYS A 107 -9.60 0.88 -2.82
N VAL A 108 -9.82 0.79 -1.52
CA VAL A 108 -8.88 1.22 -0.48
C VAL A 108 -8.70 0.11 0.53
N ALA A 109 -7.49 -0.03 1.06
CA ALA A 109 -7.22 -1.08 2.02
C ALA A 109 -6.30 -0.62 3.15
N ILE A 110 -6.46 -1.26 4.30
CA ILE A 110 -5.51 -1.21 5.41
C ILE A 110 -4.96 -2.60 5.66
N ARG A 111 -3.63 -2.71 5.66
CA ARG A 111 -2.89 -3.95 5.86
C ARG A 111 -2.00 -3.82 7.09
N THR A 112 -2.21 -4.68 8.07
CA THR A 112 -1.35 -4.87 9.24
C THR A 112 -0.45 -6.09 9.03
N ASN A 113 0.41 -6.43 9.98
CA ASN A 113 1.20 -7.68 9.89
C ASN A 113 0.33 -8.92 9.82
N LYS A 114 -0.85 -8.90 10.44
CA LYS A 114 -1.71 -10.07 10.58
C LYS A 114 -2.95 -10.02 9.67
N TYR A 115 -3.57 -8.88 9.54
CA TYR A 115 -4.86 -8.75 8.87
C TYR A 115 -4.81 -7.72 7.76
N LYS A 116 -5.64 -7.95 6.73
CA LYS A 116 -5.94 -6.98 5.70
C LYS A 116 -7.45 -6.78 5.60
N TYR A 117 -7.88 -5.53 5.56
CA TYR A 117 -9.25 -5.14 5.24
C TYR A 117 -9.25 -4.32 3.96
N VAL A 118 -10.10 -4.71 3.01
CA VAL A 118 -10.28 -4.04 1.71
C VAL A 118 -11.71 -3.53 1.60
N TYR A 119 -11.85 -2.25 1.29
CA TYR A 119 -13.12 -1.63 0.99
C TYR A 119 -13.20 -1.30 -0.49
N TYR A 120 -14.24 -1.80 -1.15
CA TYR A 120 -14.53 -1.55 -2.55
C TYR A 120 -15.67 -0.53 -2.68
N HIS A 121 -15.53 0.42 -3.60
CA HIS A 121 -16.54 1.44 -3.85
C HIS A 121 -17.63 1.01 -4.85
N GLY A 122 -17.48 -0.13 -5.49
CA GLY A 122 -18.46 -0.68 -6.41
C GLY A 122 -19.69 -1.23 -5.66
N VAL A 123 -20.87 -0.97 -6.18
CA VAL A 123 -22.14 -1.47 -5.59
C VAL A 123 -22.18 -2.99 -5.59
N TRP A 124 -21.50 -3.61 -6.54
CA TRP A 124 -21.48 -5.06 -6.75
C TRP A 124 -20.28 -5.74 -6.09
N ASP A 125 -19.30 -4.97 -5.62
CA ASP A 125 -18.06 -5.50 -5.07
C ASP A 125 -18.25 -5.83 -3.59
N ARG A 126 -17.74 -6.99 -3.21
CA ARG A 126 -17.74 -7.42 -1.82
C ARG A 126 -16.45 -7.02 -1.15
N ASN A 127 -16.52 -6.28 -0.05
CA ASN A 127 -15.37 -5.99 0.78
C ASN A 127 -14.60 -7.25 1.16
N GLY A 128 -13.30 -7.13 1.35
CA GLY A 128 -12.40 -8.21 1.71
C GLY A 128 -11.90 -8.08 3.16
N PHE A 129 -11.75 -9.23 3.82
CA PHE A 129 -11.01 -9.34 5.07
C PHE A 129 -10.24 -10.65 5.09
N TYR A 130 -8.93 -10.58 5.34
CA TYR A 130 -8.01 -11.71 5.24
C TYR A 130 -7.11 -11.80 6.48
N ASP A 131 -6.83 -13.04 6.92
CA ASP A 131 -5.84 -13.36 7.96
C ASP A 131 -4.54 -13.78 7.29
N LEU A 132 -3.63 -12.84 7.09
CA LEU A 132 -2.37 -13.04 6.37
C LEU A 132 -1.38 -13.95 7.10
N GLU A 133 -1.60 -14.21 8.39
CA GLU A 133 -0.79 -15.11 9.18
C GLU A 133 -1.11 -16.58 8.86
N HIS A 134 -2.39 -16.90 8.66
CA HIS A 134 -2.86 -18.26 8.39
C HIS A 134 -3.20 -18.50 6.91
N ASP A 135 -3.47 -17.43 6.17
CA ASP A 135 -3.79 -17.46 4.75
C ASP A 135 -3.02 -16.34 4.00
N PRO A 136 -1.69 -16.49 3.87
CA PRO A 136 -0.84 -15.47 3.23
C PRO A 136 -1.15 -15.26 1.72
N ASN A 137 -1.88 -16.19 1.11
CA ASN A 137 -2.32 -16.11 -0.27
C ASN A 137 -3.77 -15.61 -0.42
N GLU A 138 -4.40 -15.12 0.63
CA GLU A 138 -5.71 -14.48 0.62
C GLU A 138 -6.82 -15.27 -0.09
N ARG A 139 -6.79 -16.60 0.03
CA ARG A 139 -7.74 -17.51 -0.64
C ARG A 139 -9.13 -17.49 -0.02
N HIS A 140 -9.24 -17.09 1.25
CA HIS A 140 -10.47 -17.16 2.03
C HIS A 140 -10.87 -15.76 2.52
N ASN A 141 -11.88 -15.18 1.89
CA ASN A 141 -12.46 -13.93 2.37
C ASN A 141 -13.31 -14.17 3.62
N LEU A 142 -12.84 -13.69 4.76
CA LEU A 142 -13.43 -13.90 6.09
C LEU A 142 -14.43 -12.78 6.48
N ILE A 143 -14.75 -11.86 5.56
CA ILE A 143 -15.55 -10.64 5.85
C ILE A 143 -16.92 -10.92 6.49
N GLN A 144 -17.51 -12.07 6.22
CA GLN A 144 -18.83 -12.43 6.72
C GLN A 144 -18.80 -13.24 8.01
N LEU A 145 -17.62 -13.65 8.51
CA LEU A 145 -17.53 -14.50 9.68
C LEU A 145 -17.73 -13.69 10.97
N PRO A 146 -18.71 -14.06 11.82
CA PRO A 146 -19.09 -13.29 13.02
C PRO A 146 -17.94 -13.04 14.01
N GLN A 147 -17.02 -14.00 14.15
CA GLN A 147 -15.88 -13.89 15.05
C GLN A 147 -14.91 -12.75 14.71
N TYR A 148 -14.89 -12.30 13.45
CA TYR A 148 -14.03 -11.20 13.00
C TYR A 148 -14.71 -9.84 12.98
N LYS A 149 -16.02 -9.76 13.29
CA LYS A 149 -16.80 -8.52 13.19
C LYS A 149 -16.16 -7.34 13.95
N LYS A 150 -15.61 -7.61 15.14
CA LYS A 150 -14.97 -6.58 15.97
C LYS A 150 -13.73 -6.02 15.32
N ILE A 151 -12.81 -6.88 14.86
CA ILE A 151 -11.55 -6.44 14.23
C ILE A 151 -11.81 -5.79 12.86
N ILE A 152 -12.76 -6.30 12.10
CA ILE A 152 -13.18 -5.67 10.83
C ILE A 152 -13.67 -4.24 11.08
N SER A 153 -14.52 -4.03 12.08
CA SER A 153 -15.01 -2.70 12.44
C SER A 153 -13.87 -1.76 12.87
N GLN A 154 -12.92 -2.26 13.65
CA GLN A 154 -11.75 -1.48 14.06
C GLN A 154 -10.88 -1.06 12.87
N LEU A 155 -10.53 -2.01 12.00
CA LEU A 155 -9.70 -1.73 10.81
C LEU A 155 -10.43 -0.80 9.82
N ARG A 156 -11.75 -0.97 9.67
CA ARG A 156 -12.56 -0.07 8.85
C ARG A 156 -12.53 1.36 9.41
N THR A 157 -12.75 1.53 10.71
CA THR A 157 -12.70 2.86 11.34
C THR A 157 -11.31 3.48 11.19
N GLN A 158 -10.26 2.71 11.41
CA GLN A 158 -8.88 3.17 11.25
C GLN A 158 -8.60 3.58 9.80
N LEU A 159 -8.98 2.74 8.82
CA LEU A 159 -8.81 3.04 7.40
C LEU A 159 -9.41 4.38 7.03
N PHE A 160 -10.66 4.62 7.38
CA PHE A 160 -11.34 5.86 7.03
C PHE A 160 -10.79 7.08 7.77
N SER A 161 -10.37 6.94 9.02
CA SER A 161 -9.70 8.01 9.77
C SER A 161 -8.35 8.40 9.13
N GLU A 162 -7.57 7.42 8.67
CA GLU A 162 -6.30 7.66 7.98
C GLU A 162 -6.52 8.34 6.62
N LEU A 163 -7.50 7.86 5.84
CA LEU A 163 -7.88 8.47 4.57
C LEU A 163 -8.35 9.91 4.74
N GLU A 164 -9.12 10.20 5.78
CA GLU A 164 -9.55 11.56 6.10
C GLU A 164 -8.34 12.46 6.38
N SER A 165 -7.41 12.01 7.20
CA SER A 165 -6.22 12.78 7.58
C SER A 165 -5.23 12.97 6.43
N SER A 166 -5.15 12.05 5.47
CA SER A 166 -4.28 12.11 4.30
C SER A 166 -4.91 12.79 3.07
N GLY A 167 -6.22 13.07 3.11
CA GLY A 167 -6.97 13.59 1.96
C GLY A 167 -7.41 12.51 0.97
N GLY A 168 -7.19 11.23 1.28
CA GLY A 168 -7.55 10.08 0.44
C GLY A 168 -9.07 9.88 0.25
N LEU A 169 -9.91 10.59 1.03
CA LEU A 169 -11.36 10.62 0.79
C LEU A 169 -11.75 11.46 -0.44
N ASN A 170 -10.84 12.31 -0.93
CA ASN A 170 -11.06 13.12 -2.12
C ASN A 170 -10.79 12.30 -3.39
N MET A 171 -11.68 11.38 -3.70
CA MET A 171 -11.54 10.55 -4.88
C MET A 171 -11.60 11.38 -6.17
N PRO A 172 -10.73 11.10 -7.16
CA PRO A 172 -10.79 11.75 -8.45
C PRO A 172 -12.15 11.51 -9.11
N LEU A 173 -12.86 12.57 -9.44
CA LEU A 173 -14.12 12.45 -10.18
C LEU A 173 -13.83 12.00 -11.61
N ARG A 174 -14.73 11.18 -12.14
CA ARG A 174 -14.70 10.85 -13.57
C ARG A 174 -14.90 12.14 -14.39
N PRO A 175 -14.09 12.38 -15.44
CA PRO A 175 -14.32 13.50 -16.34
C PRO A 175 -15.75 13.52 -16.89
N PRO A 176 -16.37 14.68 -17.09
CA PRO A 176 -17.67 14.79 -17.71
C PRO A 176 -17.71 14.09 -19.07
N LYS A 177 -18.86 13.57 -19.43
CA LYS A 177 -19.07 12.93 -20.72
C LYS A 177 -18.81 13.97 -21.84
N GLY A 178 -17.79 13.74 -22.67
CA GLY A 178 -17.37 14.67 -23.73
C GLY A 178 -15.97 15.25 -23.53
N GLU A 179 -15.41 15.23 -22.33
CA GLU A 179 -13.99 15.48 -22.16
C GLU A 179 -13.21 14.28 -22.66
N GLN A 180 -12.40 14.53 -23.68
CA GLN A 180 -11.66 13.44 -24.29
C GLN A 180 -10.39 13.13 -23.49
N PHE A 181 -10.21 11.86 -23.22
CA PHE A 181 -9.10 11.37 -22.43
C PHE A 181 -7.71 11.79 -23.00
N TYR A 182 -7.60 11.92 -24.30
CA TYR A 182 -6.35 12.27 -25.00
C TYR A 182 -6.00 13.76 -24.92
N ASP A 183 -6.92 14.61 -24.52
CA ASP A 183 -6.64 16.04 -24.37
C ASP A 183 -5.69 16.32 -23.20
N ARG A 184 -5.52 15.35 -22.30
CA ARG A 184 -4.59 15.44 -21.18
C ARG A 184 -3.12 15.35 -21.57
N LYS A 185 -2.81 14.70 -22.66
CA LYS A 185 -1.41 14.46 -23.07
C LYS A 185 -0.75 15.61 -23.78
N LEU A 186 -1.52 16.60 -24.13
CA LEU A 186 -1.06 17.72 -24.96
C LEU A 186 -0.81 19.00 -24.17
N ARG A 187 -0.78 18.90 -22.83
CA ARG A 187 -0.51 20.03 -21.95
C ARG A 187 0.73 19.80 -21.11
#